data_2288e7911d70a5dc1de25502425edbb2
#
_entry.id   2288e7911d70a5dc1de25502425edbb2
#
_cell.length_a   1.000
_cell.length_b   1.000
_cell.length_c   1.000
_cell.angle_alpha   90.00
_cell.angle_beta   90.00
_cell.angle_gamma   90.00
#
_symmetry.space_group_name_H-M   'P 1'
#
loop_
_entity.id
_entity.type
_entity.pdbx_description
1 polymer ?
#
loop_
_entity_poly.entity_id
_entity_poly.type
_entity_poly.pdbx_seq_one_letter_code
_entity_poly.pdbx_strand_id
1 'polypeptide(L)'
;MREMSKAFLIASDIHGSSYYCRLLIELFEKGSAENMLLLGDILYHGPRNALPREYDPMACASLLRPYSDRIACIGGNCDAEIDEDILGFEMLRGYAKLFSHGRYFTATHGHLFNAEHLPPIGCGETLLYGHYHVPSYRIVNGITLLNPGSVSIPKEDSPCSCVLFDGESFTWYDLDRGIPYMRKDPVFGSNEYC
;
A
#
# COMPACT_ATOMS: atom_id res chain seq x y z
N MET A 1 -15.85 -4.79 7.89
CA MET A 1 -15.56 -4.33 6.51
C MET A 1 -15.66 -2.81 6.53
N ARG A 2 -14.59 -2.11 6.18
CA ARG A 2 -14.57 -0.65 6.11
C ARG A 2 -15.00 -0.23 4.71
N GLU A 3 -15.98 0.66 4.60
CA GLU A 3 -16.38 1.27 3.33
C GLU A 3 -15.49 2.49 3.05
N MET A 4 -14.93 2.56 1.86
CA MET A 4 -14.15 3.69 1.37
C MET A 4 -14.84 4.22 0.11
N SER A 5 -15.59 5.30 0.25
CA SER A 5 -16.44 5.84 -0.83
C SER A 5 -15.72 6.79 -1.79
N LYS A 6 -14.42 7.02 -1.59
CA LYS A 6 -13.62 8.03 -2.29
C LYS A 6 -12.26 7.47 -2.70
N ALA A 7 -11.55 8.19 -3.57
CA ALA A 7 -10.20 7.85 -3.99
C ALA A 7 -9.27 7.60 -2.79
N PHE A 8 -8.40 6.61 -2.88
CA PHE A 8 -7.43 6.31 -1.82
C PHE A 8 -6.03 6.02 -2.36
N LEU A 9 -5.04 6.42 -1.58
CA LEU A 9 -3.63 6.20 -1.87
C LEU A 9 -3.19 4.90 -1.21
N ILE A 10 -2.53 4.02 -1.96
CA ILE A 10 -2.02 2.73 -1.52
C ILE A 10 -0.50 2.81 -1.47
N ALA A 11 0.09 2.55 -0.32
CA ALA A 11 1.54 2.57 -0.13
C ALA A 11 2.00 1.41 0.76
N SER A 12 3.24 1.01 0.62
CA SER A 12 3.85 -0.09 1.37
C SER A 12 5.34 0.14 1.56
N ASP A 13 5.90 -0.50 2.58
CA ASP A 13 7.35 -0.61 2.73
C ASP A 13 8.06 0.76 2.79
N ILE A 14 7.61 1.61 3.76
CA ILE A 14 8.19 2.94 4.05
C ILE A 14 9.51 2.79 4.79
N HIS A 15 9.62 1.76 5.65
CA HIS A 15 10.84 1.39 6.36
C HIS A 15 11.54 2.53 7.09
N GLY A 16 10.77 3.48 7.65
CA GLY A 16 11.31 4.59 8.46
C GLY A 16 12.03 5.70 7.69
N SER A 17 11.89 5.75 6.37
CA SER A 17 12.41 6.85 5.57
C SER A 17 11.56 8.11 5.76
N SER A 18 12.03 9.07 6.50
CA SER A 18 11.36 10.37 6.66
C SER A 18 11.32 11.17 5.37
N TYR A 19 12.34 11.02 4.51
CA TYR A 19 12.39 11.64 3.20
C TYR A 19 11.23 11.19 2.30
N TYR A 20 11.11 9.88 2.07
CA TYR A 20 10.07 9.35 1.19
C TYR A 20 8.68 9.39 1.83
N CYS A 21 8.58 9.29 3.15
CA CYS A 21 7.33 9.52 3.86
C CYS A 21 6.79 10.94 3.61
N ARG A 22 7.67 11.95 3.61
CA ARG A 22 7.29 13.34 3.28
C ARG A 22 6.78 13.46 1.85
N LEU A 23 7.46 12.86 0.87
CA LEU A 23 7.00 12.87 -0.52
C LEU A 23 5.66 12.17 -0.70
N LEU A 24 5.43 11.05 0.02
CA LEU A 24 4.14 10.36 0.05
C LEU A 24 3.03 11.26 0.59
N ILE A 25 3.27 11.95 1.70
CA ILE A 25 2.32 12.90 2.30
C ILE A 25 2.05 14.08 1.35
N GLU A 26 3.08 14.66 0.73
CA GLU A 26 2.90 15.74 -0.25
C GLU A 26 2.02 15.30 -1.44
N LEU A 27 2.22 14.08 -1.94
CA LEU A 27 1.38 13.53 -3.00
C LEU A 27 -0.07 13.33 -2.52
N PHE A 28 -0.24 12.85 -1.29
CA PHE A 28 -1.54 12.66 -0.67
C PHE A 28 -2.30 13.98 -0.51
N GLU A 29 -1.63 15.03 -0.04
CA GLU A 29 -2.23 16.36 0.16
C GLU A 29 -2.58 17.08 -1.15
N LYS A 30 -1.74 16.94 -2.17
CA LYS A 30 -1.96 17.53 -3.50
C LYS A 30 -2.94 16.75 -4.36
N GLY A 31 -3.14 15.46 -4.03
CA GLY A 31 -3.95 14.54 -4.83
C GLY A 31 -5.44 14.56 -4.48
N SER A 32 -6.18 13.70 -5.17
CA SER A 32 -7.63 13.50 -4.95
C SER A 32 -7.94 12.47 -3.85
N ALA A 33 -6.93 11.80 -3.30
CA ALA A 33 -7.13 10.77 -2.28
C ALA A 33 -7.58 11.37 -0.95
N GLU A 34 -8.62 10.81 -0.37
CA GLU A 34 -9.11 11.22 0.96
C GLU A 34 -8.60 10.30 2.07
N ASN A 35 -8.19 9.08 1.73
CA ASN A 35 -7.67 8.10 2.67
C ASN A 35 -6.37 7.49 2.15
N MET A 36 -5.55 6.98 3.05
CA MET A 36 -4.39 6.13 2.75
C MET A 36 -4.64 4.70 3.22
N LEU A 37 -4.22 3.74 2.41
CA LEU A 37 -4.10 2.34 2.77
C LEU A 37 -2.61 2.00 2.81
N LEU A 38 -2.09 1.80 4.00
CA LEU A 38 -0.70 1.39 4.22
C LEU A 38 -0.67 -0.14 4.36
N LEU A 39 0.19 -0.79 3.58
CA LEU A 39 0.28 -2.25 3.54
C LEU A 39 1.43 -2.81 4.42
N GLY A 40 1.91 -2.02 5.39
CA GLY A 40 2.88 -2.47 6.39
C GLY A 40 4.33 -2.10 6.11
N ASP A 41 5.20 -2.54 7.04
CA ASP A 41 6.62 -2.23 7.11
C ASP A 41 6.87 -0.71 7.15
N ILE A 42 6.32 -0.07 8.20
CA ILE A 42 6.25 1.39 8.29
C ILE A 42 7.53 2.00 8.86
N LEU A 43 7.97 1.57 10.06
CA LEU A 43 9.04 2.25 10.80
C LEU A 43 10.39 1.55 10.75
N TYR A 44 10.43 0.22 10.85
CA TYR A 44 11.67 -0.52 10.91
C TYR A 44 12.17 -0.92 9.51
N HIS A 45 13.47 -0.66 9.25
CA HIS A 45 14.06 -0.96 7.93
C HIS A 45 14.20 -2.46 7.63
N GLY A 46 14.11 -3.33 8.67
CA GLY A 46 14.37 -4.75 8.56
C GLY A 46 15.86 -5.09 8.51
N PRO A 47 16.30 -6.22 9.09
CA PRO A 47 17.73 -6.51 9.31
C PRO A 47 18.50 -6.83 8.02
N ARG A 48 17.79 -7.10 6.92
CA ARG A 48 18.38 -7.50 5.62
C ARG A 48 18.48 -6.38 4.61
N ASN A 49 17.85 -5.24 4.90
CA ASN A 49 17.83 -4.10 3.99
C ASN A 49 18.90 -3.08 4.41
N ALA A 50 19.43 -2.34 3.43
CA ALA A 50 20.19 -1.13 3.73
C ALA A 50 19.26 -0.07 4.34
N LEU A 51 19.83 0.86 5.11
CA LEU A 51 19.07 1.99 5.62
C LEU A 51 18.57 2.85 4.45
N PRO A 52 17.27 3.16 4.41
CA PRO A 52 16.75 4.07 3.39
C PRO A 52 17.21 5.50 3.61
N ARG A 53 17.00 6.32 2.60
CA ARG A 53 17.35 7.74 2.69
C ARG A 53 16.63 8.43 3.86
N GLU A 54 17.40 9.20 4.65
CA GLU A 54 16.92 9.86 5.87
C GLU A 54 16.14 8.91 6.78
N TYR A 55 16.77 7.77 7.14
CA TYR A 55 16.19 6.83 8.10
C TYR A 55 16.00 7.49 9.46
N ASP A 56 14.78 7.83 9.76
CA ASP A 56 14.34 8.41 11.04
C ASP A 56 12.90 7.96 11.33
N PRO A 57 12.72 6.81 12.03
CA PRO A 57 11.39 6.27 12.34
C PRO A 57 10.49 7.24 13.11
N MET A 58 11.06 8.03 14.02
CA MET A 58 10.28 8.97 14.82
C MET A 58 9.80 10.17 13.99
N ALA A 59 10.65 10.68 13.09
CA ALA A 59 10.23 11.70 12.14
C ALA A 59 9.17 11.15 11.17
N CYS A 60 9.33 9.91 10.70
CA CYS A 60 8.33 9.23 9.87
C CYS A 60 6.97 9.13 10.59
N ALA A 61 6.96 8.67 11.84
CA ALA A 61 5.74 8.60 12.65
C ALA A 61 5.09 9.99 12.86
N SER A 62 5.89 11.00 13.11
CA SER A 62 5.42 12.38 13.27
C SER A 62 4.76 12.95 12.01
N LEU A 63 5.20 12.52 10.83
CA LEU A 63 4.58 12.88 9.54
C LEU A 63 3.24 12.17 9.32
N LEU A 64 3.10 10.92 9.73
CA LEU A 64 1.88 10.12 9.51
C LEU A 64 0.80 10.40 10.55
N ARG A 65 1.16 10.64 11.79
CA ARG A 65 0.24 10.80 12.92
C ARG A 65 -0.88 11.84 12.71
N PRO A 66 -0.67 13.00 12.07
CA PRO A 66 -1.75 13.95 11.77
C PRO A 66 -2.87 13.40 10.88
N TYR A 67 -2.63 12.29 10.20
CA TYR A 67 -3.55 11.64 9.28
C TYR A 67 -4.12 10.32 9.81
N SER A 68 -3.95 10.04 11.09
CA SER A 68 -4.33 8.75 11.72
C SER A 68 -5.79 8.36 11.50
N ASP A 69 -6.70 9.32 11.47
CA ASP A 69 -8.13 9.13 11.19
C ASP A 69 -8.43 8.79 9.71
N ARG A 70 -7.49 9.08 8.82
CA ARG A 70 -7.57 8.85 7.37
C ARG A 70 -6.70 7.68 6.90
N ILE A 71 -6.00 7.00 7.81
CA ILE A 71 -5.15 5.86 7.53
C ILE A 71 -5.86 4.56 7.91
N ALA A 72 -5.84 3.59 6.99
CA ALA A 72 -6.05 2.18 7.29
C ALA A 72 -4.71 1.48 7.09
N CYS A 73 -4.27 0.69 8.08
CA CYS A 73 -2.96 0.04 8.02
C CYS A 73 -3.07 -1.47 8.22
N ILE A 74 -2.32 -2.22 7.41
CA ILE A 74 -2.05 -3.64 7.60
C ILE A 74 -0.65 -3.77 8.20
N GLY A 75 -0.49 -4.52 9.27
CA GLY A 75 0.83 -4.76 9.85
C GLY A 75 1.69 -5.69 9.00
N GLY A 76 2.93 -5.29 8.74
CA GLY A 76 3.94 -6.07 8.04
C GLY A 76 4.78 -6.96 8.96
N ASN A 77 5.80 -7.59 8.40
CA ASN A 77 6.70 -8.45 9.18
C ASN A 77 7.75 -7.68 9.97
N CYS A 78 7.98 -6.42 9.65
CA CYS A 78 8.88 -5.53 10.40
C CYS A 78 8.15 -4.66 11.43
N ASP A 79 6.82 -4.64 11.43
CA ASP A 79 6.04 -3.82 12.35
C ASP A 79 5.82 -4.53 13.70
N ALA A 80 6.09 -3.82 14.79
CA ALA A 80 5.88 -4.27 16.15
C ALA A 80 4.60 -3.66 16.75
N GLU A 81 4.05 -4.26 17.82
CA GLU A 81 2.88 -3.73 18.52
C GLU A 81 3.13 -2.31 19.07
N ILE A 82 4.34 -2.02 19.52
CA ILE A 82 4.70 -0.69 20.03
C ILE A 82 4.63 0.41 18.97
N ASP A 83 4.75 0.05 17.69
CA ASP A 83 4.68 1.01 16.60
C ASP A 83 3.29 1.65 16.48
N GLU A 84 2.23 0.93 16.88
CA GLU A 84 0.85 1.45 16.90
C GLU A 84 0.71 2.65 17.86
N ASP A 85 1.33 2.58 19.03
CA ASP A 85 1.36 3.69 20.01
C ASP A 85 2.13 4.90 19.46
N ILE A 86 3.23 4.66 18.76
CA ILE A 86 4.09 5.69 18.17
C ILE A 86 3.37 6.36 16.99
N LEU A 87 2.75 5.58 16.12
CA LEU A 87 2.03 6.05 14.94
C LEU A 87 0.67 6.67 15.25
N GLY A 88 0.00 6.21 16.33
CA GLY A 88 -1.32 6.68 16.74
C GLY A 88 -2.47 6.09 15.92
N PHE A 89 -2.26 4.94 15.28
CA PHE A 89 -3.29 4.15 14.61
C PHE A 89 -3.00 2.65 14.69
N GLU A 90 -4.05 1.85 14.64
CA GLU A 90 -3.99 0.39 14.71
C GLU A 90 -3.50 -0.23 13.40
N MET A 91 -2.80 -1.36 13.51
CA MET A 91 -2.38 -2.19 12.39
C MET A 91 -3.12 -3.53 12.40
N LEU A 92 -3.94 -3.76 11.39
CA LEU A 92 -4.65 -5.03 11.23
C LEU A 92 -3.67 -6.14 10.85
N ARG A 93 -3.71 -7.27 11.54
CA ARG A 93 -2.80 -8.39 11.28
C ARG A 93 -3.40 -9.38 10.29
N GLY A 94 -2.54 -9.91 9.40
CA GLY A 94 -2.91 -10.89 8.39
C GLY A 94 -3.49 -10.26 7.12
N TYR A 95 -4.81 -10.09 7.08
CA TYR A 95 -5.48 -9.43 5.95
C TYR A 95 -6.73 -8.68 6.39
N ALA A 96 -7.17 -7.74 5.58
CA ALA A 96 -8.44 -7.03 5.77
C ALA A 96 -9.25 -7.00 4.46
N LYS A 97 -10.57 -7.03 4.60
CA LYS A 97 -11.52 -6.82 3.51
C LYS A 97 -11.97 -5.37 3.51
N LEU A 98 -11.90 -4.74 2.35
CA LEU A 98 -12.34 -3.37 2.10
C LEU A 98 -13.38 -3.38 0.99
N PHE A 99 -14.27 -2.40 1.02
CA PHE A 99 -15.24 -2.18 -0.06
C PHE A 99 -15.15 -0.71 -0.50
N SER A 100 -14.99 -0.48 -1.78
CA SER A 100 -14.89 0.86 -2.34
C SER A 100 -15.35 0.87 -3.80
N HIS A 101 -16.11 1.87 -4.21
CA HIS A 101 -16.58 2.06 -5.59
C HIS A 101 -17.24 0.80 -6.18
N GLY A 102 -18.06 0.11 -5.37
CA GLY A 102 -18.74 -1.12 -5.81
C GLY A 102 -17.83 -2.35 -5.90
N ARG A 103 -16.61 -2.32 -5.37
CA ARG A 103 -15.59 -3.37 -5.49
C ARG A 103 -15.08 -3.86 -4.15
N TYR A 104 -14.72 -5.14 -4.11
CA TYR A 104 -14.05 -5.74 -2.97
C TYR A 104 -12.54 -5.78 -3.17
N PHE A 105 -11.83 -5.36 -2.13
CA PHE A 105 -10.39 -5.43 -2.02
C PHE A 105 -10.03 -6.28 -0.83
N THR A 106 -9.00 -7.11 -0.98
CA THR A 106 -8.35 -7.79 0.13
C THR A 106 -6.96 -7.23 0.26
N ALA A 107 -6.68 -6.57 1.39
CA ALA A 107 -5.38 -5.97 1.67
C ALA A 107 -4.59 -6.87 2.62
N THR A 108 -3.32 -7.08 2.32
CA THR A 108 -2.35 -7.82 3.14
C THR A 108 -0.97 -7.20 2.99
N HIS A 109 -0.05 -7.47 3.91
CA HIS A 109 1.34 -7.04 3.67
C HIS A 109 2.02 -7.87 2.58
N GLY A 110 1.84 -9.18 2.53
CA GLY A 110 2.47 -10.04 1.52
C GLY A 110 3.33 -11.17 2.09
N HIS A 111 3.74 -11.10 3.35
CA HIS A 111 4.60 -12.12 3.97
C HIS A 111 3.84 -13.39 4.39
N LEU A 112 2.55 -13.28 4.74
CA LEU A 112 1.69 -14.42 5.08
C LEU A 112 0.80 -14.84 3.91
N PHE A 113 0.17 -13.87 3.27
CA PHE A 113 -0.69 -14.04 2.11
C PHE A 113 -0.15 -13.20 0.96
N ASN A 114 -0.10 -13.77 -0.24
CA ASN A 114 0.47 -13.15 -1.43
C ASN A 114 -0.12 -13.81 -2.70
N ALA A 115 0.49 -13.59 -3.84
CA ALA A 115 0.04 -14.15 -5.11
C ALA A 115 0.13 -15.69 -5.20
N GLU A 116 1.01 -16.33 -4.40
CA GLU A 116 1.21 -17.78 -4.36
C GLU A 116 0.39 -18.45 -3.26
N HIS A 117 0.11 -17.71 -2.19
CA HIS A 117 -0.70 -18.15 -1.04
C HIS A 117 -1.80 -17.12 -0.80
N LEU A 118 -2.91 -17.26 -1.51
CA LEU A 118 -4.02 -16.31 -1.46
C LEU A 118 -4.76 -16.37 -0.12
N PRO A 119 -5.18 -15.21 0.44
CA PRO A 119 -6.16 -15.18 1.52
C PRO A 119 -7.53 -15.63 0.99
N PRO A 120 -8.56 -15.75 1.86
CA PRO A 120 -9.94 -15.93 1.39
C PRO A 120 -10.38 -14.76 0.48
N ILE A 121 -10.27 -14.95 -0.83
CA ILE A 121 -10.55 -13.97 -1.87
C ILE A 121 -11.31 -14.65 -3.01
N GLY A 122 -12.29 -13.94 -3.58
CA GLY A 122 -13.11 -14.43 -4.68
C GLY A 122 -12.72 -13.86 -6.04
N CYS A 123 -13.23 -14.49 -7.08
CA CYS A 123 -13.15 -13.99 -8.44
C CYS A 123 -13.76 -12.57 -8.53
N GLY A 124 -13.14 -11.67 -9.30
CA GLY A 124 -13.55 -10.27 -9.43
C GLY A 124 -13.04 -9.35 -8.31
N GLU A 125 -12.41 -9.90 -7.25
CA GLU A 125 -11.80 -9.11 -6.20
C GLU A 125 -10.35 -8.69 -6.56
N THR A 126 -9.84 -7.69 -5.86
CA THR A 126 -8.44 -7.24 -5.98
C THR A 126 -7.67 -7.56 -4.71
N LEU A 127 -6.55 -8.28 -4.82
CA LEU A 127 -5.56 -8.44 -3.77
C LEU A 127 -4.55 -7.30 -3.85
N LEU A 128 -4.44 -6.53 -2.77
CA LEU A 128 -3.44 -5.48 -2.57
C LEU A 128 -2.38 -6.02 -1.61
N TYR A 129 -1.10 -6.06 -2.03
CA TYR A 129 -0.02 -6.63 -1.22
C TYR A 129 1.31 -5.90 -1.45
N GLY A 130 2.14 -5.76 -0.41
CA GLY A 130 3.49 -5.17 -0.43
C GLY A 130 4.60 -6.20 -0.38
N HIS A 131 5.57 -6.02 0.54
CA HIS A 131 6.63 -6.95 0.94
C HIS A 131 7.71 -7.23 -0.11
N TYR A 132 7.34 -7.36 -1.37
CA TYR A 132 8.28 -7.70 -2.45
C TYR A 132 9.05 -6.48 -2.97
N HIS A 133 8.57 -5.27 -2.69
CA HIS A 133 9.14 -3.99 -3.11
C HIS A 133 9.21 -3.80 -4.63
N VAL A 134 8.44 -4.57 -5.39
CA VAL A 134 8.40 -4.52 -6.86
C VAL A 134 6.98 -4.18 -7.29
N PRO A 135 6.76 -3.04 -7.97
CA PRO A 135 5.43 -2.68 -8.44
C PRO A 135 4.95 -3.69 -9.48
N SER A 136 3.72 -4.17 -9.31
CA SER A 136 3.17 -5.16 -10.24
C SER A 136 1.65 -5.09 -10.35
N TYR A 137 1.16 -5.52 -11.51
CA TYR A 137 -0.25 -5.70 -11.79
C TYR A 137 -0.44 -6.96 -12.64
N ARG A 138 -1.17 -7.93 -12.13
CA ARG A 138 -1.45 -9.19 -12.82
C ARG A 138 -2.90 -9.62 -12.55
N ILE A 139 -3.46 -10.38 -13.48
CA ILE A 139 -4.76 -11.03 -13.30
C ILE A 139 -4.52 -12.53 -13.36
N VAL A 140 -4.94 -13.24 -12.33
CA VAL A 140 -4.80 -14.69 -12.21
C VAL A 140 -6.12 -15.25 -11.72
N ASN A 141 -6.73 -16.15 -12.49
CA ASN A 141 -8.01 -16.80 -12.17
C ASN A 141 -9.11 -15.78 -11.78
N GLY A 142 -9.20 -14.69 -12.54
CA GLY A 142 -10.18 -13.63 -12.31
C GLY A 142 -9.92 -12.73 -11.11
N ILE A 143 -8.80 -12.92 -10.39
CA ILE A 143 -8.37 -12.08 -9.26
C ILE A 143 -7.32 -11.10 -9.77
N THR A 144 -7.51 -9.81 -9.49
CA THR A 144 -6.48 -8.80 -9.73
C THR A 144 -5.46 -8.83 -8.59
N LEU A 145 -4.18 -8.97 -8.92
CA LEU A 145 -3.05 -8.96 -8.00
C LEU A 145 -2.26 -7.67 -8.21
N LEU A 146 -2.21 -6.79 -7.20
CA LEU A 146 -1.59 -5.49 -7.28
C LEU A 146 -0.58 -5.28 -6.15
N ASN A 147 0.65 -4.89 -6.53
CA ASN A 147 1.67 -4.44 -5.61
C ASN A 147 2.02 -2.97 -5.91
N PRO A 148 1.99 -2.06 -4.93
CA PRO A 148 2.35 -0.65 -5.16
C PRO A 148 3.86 -0.43 -5.34
N GLY A 149 4.71 -1.42 -5.07
CA GLY A 149 6.14 -1.25 -4.91
C GLY A 149 6.49 -0.85 -3.47
N SER A 150 7.70 -0.34 -3.27
CA SER A 150 8.14 0.22 -1.99
C SER A 150 8.22 1.74 -2.08
N VAL A 151 7.81 2.39 -1.01
CA VAL A 151 7.95 3.85 -0.86
C VAL A 151 9.41 4.26 -0.80
N SER A 152 10.32 3.46 -0.20
CA SER A 152 11.68 3.92 0.10
C SER A 152 12.83 3.02 -0.35
N ILE A 153 12.59 1.71 -0.46
CA ILE A 153 13.63 0.72 -0.80
C ILE A 153 13.16 -0.23 -1.92
N PRO A 154 12.91 0.32 -3.12
CA PRO A 154 12.45 -0.45 -4.27
C PRO A 154 13.47 -1.50 -4.67
N LYS A 155 13.02 -2.54 -5.37
CA LYS A 155 13.86 -3.61 -5.94
C LYS A 155 13.66 -3.68 -7.44
N GLU A 156 14.53 -4.46 -8.12
CA GLU A 156 14.49 -4.72 -9.56
C GLU A 156 14.48 -3.42 -10.41
N ASP A 157 15.31 -2.45 -10.01
CA ASP A 157 15.44 -1.14 -10.68
C ASP A 157 14.11 -0.36 -10.83
N SER A 158 13.12 -0.70 -10.00
CA SER A 158 11.85 0.02 -9.96
C SER A 158 11.97 1.34 -9.20
N PRO A 159 11.10 2.34 -9.46
CA PRO A 159 11.11 3.58 -8.72
C PRO A 159 10.55 3.41 -7.30
N CYS A 160 10.90 4.31 -6.39
CA CYS A 160 10.15 4.52 -5.15
C CYS A 160 8.73 4.92 -5.51
N SER A 161 7.73 4.16 -5.05
CA SER A 161 6.39 4.28 -5.62
C SER A 161 5.25 4.07 -4.63
N CYS A 162 4.09 4.58 -5.03
CA CYS A 162 2.79 4.32 -4.43
C CYS A 162 1.72 4.30 -5.54
N VAL A 163 0.49 3.94 -5.20
CA VAL A 163 -0.62 3.81 -6.15
C VAL A 163 -1.79 4.67 -5.70
N LEU A 164 -2.34 5.47 -6.60
CA LEU A 164 -3.64 6.11 -6.44
C LEU A 164 -4.70 5.24 -7.10
N PHE A 165 -5.77 4.93 -6.35
CA PHE A 165 -7.02 4.42 -6.90
C PHE A 165 -8.06 5.52 -6.86
N ASP A 166 -8.56 5.92 -8.03
CA ASP A 166 -9.52 7.02 -8.21
C ASP A 166 -10.99 6.56 -8.33
N GLY A 167 -11.23 5.25 -8.20
CA GLY A 167 -12.54 4.60 -8.42
C GLY A 167 -12.65 3.95 -9.79
N GLU A 168 -11.87 4.38 -10.76
CA GLU A 168 -11.85 3.89 -12.14
C GLU A 168 -10.56 3.14 -12.48
N SER A 169 -9.40 3.64 -12.03
CA SER A 169 -8.10 3.11 -12.38
C SER A 169 -7.11 3.12 -11.22
N PHE A 170 -6.06 2.30 -11.34
CA PHE A 170 -4.87 2.32 -10.51
C PHE A 170 -3.77 3.06 -11.25
N THR A 171 -3.22 4.10 -10.62
CA THR A 171 -2.14 4.91 -11.18
C THR A 171 -0.94 4.87 -10.25
N TRP A 172 0.20 4.32 -10.71
CA TRP A 172 1.47 4.32 -9.97
C TRP A 172 2.19 5.64 -10.15
N TYR A 173 2.68 6.19 -9.06
CA TYR A 173 3.48 7.41 -9.03
C TYR A 173 4.93 7.10 -8.65
N ASP A 174 5.87 7.67 -9.41
CA ASP A 174 7.27 7.78 -9.03
C ASP A 174 7.40 8.92 -8.02
N LEU A 175 7.78 8.59 -6.78
CA LEU A 175 7.85 9.56 -5.69
C LEU A 175 8.99 10.56 -5.84
N ASP A 176 10.13 10.15 -6.43
CA ASP A 176 11.25 11.05 -6.67
C ASP A 176 10.92 12.15 -7.69
N ARG A 177 10.10 11.81 -8.69
CA ARG A 177 9.71 12.73 -9.76
C ARG A 177 8.36 13.41 -9.51
N GLY A 178 7.52 12.82 -8.65
CA GLY A 178 6.16 13.28 -8.40
C GLY A 178 5.21 13.11 -9.60
N ILE A 179 5.48 12.16 -10.50
CA ILE A 179 4.71 11.96 -11.73
C ILE A 179 4.18 10.52 -11.85
N PRO A 180 3.04 10.32 -12.54
CA PRO A 180 2.57 8.97 -12.85
C PRO A 180 3.49 8.30 -13.89
N TYR A 181 3.70 6.97 -13.76
CA TYR A 181 4.50 6.20 -14.71
C TYR A 181 3.82 4.92 -15.21
N MET A 182 2.79 4.45 -14.53
CA MET A 182 2.00 3.29 -14.94
C MET A 182 0.53 3.50 -14.57
N ARG A 183 -0.37 3.09 -15.45
CA ARG A 183 -1.82 3.11 -15.21
C ARG A 183 -2.44 1.78 -15.65
N LYS A 184 -3.36 1.26 -14.84
CA LYS A 184 -4.10 0.03 -15.12
C LYS A 184 -5.56 0.20 -14.72
N ASP A 185 -6.45 -0.22 -15.60
CA ASP A 185 -7.87 -0.28 -15.29
C ASP A 185 -8.18 -1.60 -14.59
N PRO A 186 -8.98 -1.60 -13.52
CA PRO A 186 -9.42 -2.82 -12.88
C PRO A 186 -10.21 -3.68 -13.88
N VAL A 187 -9.91 -4.97 -13.90
CA VAL A 187 -10.74 -5.90 -14.69
C VAL A 187 -12.01 -6.19 -13.90
N PHE A 188 -13.13 -5.90 -14.50
CA PHE A 188 -14.43 -6.28 -13.96
C PHE A 188 -14.60 -7.79 -14.10
N GLY A 189 -15.19 -8.43 -13.10
CA GLY A 189 -15.62 -9.82 -13.22
C GLY A 189 -16.68 -9.94 -14.34
N SER A 190 -16.20 -10.07 -15.56
CA SER A 190 -17.02 -10.66 -16.62
C SER A 190 -17.09 -12.15 -16.32
N ASN A 191 -18.25 -12.77 -16.53
CA ASN A 191 -18.45 -14.22 -16.39
C ASN A 191 -17.48 -15.08 -17.23
N GLU A 192 -16.57 -14.46 -17.98
CA GLU A 192 -15.54 -15.12 -18.80
C GLU A 192 -14.30 -15.55 -18.00
N TYR A 193 -14.10 -15.03 -16.79
CA TYR A 193 -12.92 -15.33 -15.95
C TYR A 193 -13.24 -16.04 -14.62
N CYS A 194 -14.51 -16.25 -14.34
CA CYS A 194 -15.04 -16.99 -13.18
C CYS A 194 -15.77 -18.27 -13.64
#